data_09fdda479a08c0b6bedd893be409ca0f
#
_entry.id   09fdda479a08c0b6bedd893be409ca0f
#
_cell.length_a   1.000
_cell.length_b   1.000
_cell.length_c   1.000
_cell.angle_alpha   90.00
_cell.angle_beta   90.00
_cell.angle_gamma   90.00
#
_symmetry.space_group_name_H-M   'P 1'
#
loop_
_entity.id
_entity.type
_entity.pdbx_description
1 polymer ?
#
loop_
_entity_poly.entity_id
_entity_poly.type
_entity_poly.pdbx_seq_one_letter_code
_entity_poly.pdbx_strand_id
1 'polypeptide(L)'
;MKYIEDIQNYVPVNVQETHDKQVILNYISHFLENVLLRDNKIAHITSSGFIMNERLDKVLFVKHNILQRWAWTGGHADGNEDLLQVAIEEAKEETGIDEVVPLSSNIASIDILSVGAHLKNKRYVNQHLHLSIAYILIASENQKLKLKKDENSGVKWIKVEDIDSEIFDEYDKYLYRKLVNQAKDNKINVK
;
A
#
# COMPACT_ATOMS: atom_id res chain seq x y z
N MET A 1 0.63 8.99 -19.67
CA MET A 1 1.12 8.96 -18.27
C MET A 1 1.16 7.51 -17.84
N LYS A 2 2.36 7.04 -17.51
CA LYS A 2 2.60 5.60 -17.23
C LYS A 2 1.65 5.03 -16.17
N TYR A 3 1.44 5.71 -15.03
CA TYR A 3 0.56 5.21 -13.97
C TYR A 3 -0.89 4.99 -14.41
N ILE A 4 -1.41 5.81 -15.35
CA ILE A 4 -2.77 5.63 -15.89
C ILE A 4 -2.83 4.37 -16.74
N GLU A 5 -1.83 4.15 -17.60
CA GLU A 5 -1.71 2.95 -18.42
C GLU A 5 -1.58 1.68 -17.56
N ASP A 6 -0.78 1.75 -16.49
CA ASP A 6 -0.62 0.64 -15.55
C ASP A 6 -1.96 0.31 -14.85
N ILE A 7 -2.73 1.34 -14.41
CA ILE A 7 -4.06 1.15 -13.84
C ILE A 7 -5.04 0.59 -14.89
N GLN A 8 -5.01 1.10 -16.12
CA GLN A 8 -5.88 0.62 -17.21
C GLN A 8 -5.61 -0.85 -17.55
N ASN A 9 -4.34 -1.25 -17.54
CA ASN A 9 -3.91 -2.61 -17.87
C ASN A 9 -4.05 -3.59 -16.69
N TYR A 10 -4.23 -3.10 -15.45
CA TYR A 10 -4.45 -3.96 -14.29
C TYR A 10 -5.69 -4.84 -14.47
N VAL A 11 -5.58 -6.14 -14.21
CA VAL A 11 -6.69 -7.07 -14.25
C VAL A 11 -7.21 -7.31 -12.83
N PRO A 12 -8.40 -6.79 -12.48
CA PRO A 12 -8.99 -6.98 -11.16
C PRO A 12 -9.20 -8.45 -10.81
N VAL A 13 -8.92 -8.84 -9.58
CA VAL A 13 -9.05 -10.24 -9.12
C VAL A 13 -10.39 -10.54 -8.47
N ASN A 14 -11.21 -9.51 -8.26
CA ASN A 14 -12.54 -9.65 -7.65
C ASN A 14 -13.47 -8.50 -8.04
N VAL A 15 -14.72 -8.58 -7.59
CA VAL A 15 -15.76 -7.59 -7.89
C VAL A 15 -15.44 -6.21 -7.28
N GLN A 16 -14.89 -6.18 -6.06
CA GLN A 16 -14.51 -4.93 -5.39
C GLN A 16 -13.48 -4.16 -6.23
N GLU A 17 -12.38 -4.80 -6.64
CA GLU A 17 -11.36 -4.15 -7.46
C GLU A 17 -11.87 -3.73 -8.84
N THR A 18 -12.82 -4.48 -9.41
CA THR A 18 -13.46 -4.09 -10.68
C THR A 18 -14.16 -2.75 -10.54
N HIS A 19 -14.91 -2.56 -9.44
CA HIS A 19 -15.58 -1.29 -9.15
C HIS A 19 -14.59 -0.19 -8.79
N ASP A 20 -13.64 -0.46 -7.90
CA ASP A 20 -12.66 0.54 -7.45
C ASP A 20 -11.80 1.04 -8.62
N LYS A 21 -11.32 0.15 -9.48
CA LYS A 21 -10.60 0.51 -10.69
C LYS A 21 -11.40 1.47 -11.57
N GLN A 22 -12.69 1.17 -11.78
CA GLN A 22 -13.55 1.99 -12.63
C GLN A 22 -13.77 3.38 -12.02
N VAL A 23 -14.00 3.46 -10.71
CA VAL A 23 -14.15 4.71 -9.97
C VAL A 23 -12.86 5.52 -10.01
N ILE A 24 -11.71 4.89 -9.79
CA ILE A 24 -10.39 5.54 -9.82
C ILE A 24 -10.10 6.12 -11.21
N LEU A 25 -10.30 5.35 -12.28
CA LEU A 25 -10.07 5.84 -13.65
C LEU A 25 -11.01 7.00 -14.00
N ASN A 26 -12.28 6.93 -13.57
CA ASN A 26 -13.22 8.02 -13.73
C ASN A 26 -12.78 9.27 -12.95
N TYR A 27 -12.34 9.10 -11.69
CA TYR A 27 -11.85 10.20 -10.86
C TYR A 27 -10.60 10.86 -11.48
N ILE A 28 -9.63 10.06 -11.95
CA ILE A 28 -8.44 10.55 -12.66
C ILE A 28 -8.83 11.42 -13.86
N SER A 29 -9.83 11.02 -14.65
CA SER A 29 -10.24 11.76 -15.84
C SER A 29 -10.78 13.17 -15.55
N HIS A 30 -11.32 13.40 -14.34
CA HIS A 30 -11.85 14.69 -13.90
C HIS A 30 -10.83 15.54 -13.13
N PHE A 31 -9.84 14.90 -12.49
CA PHE A 31 -8.89 15.55 -11.58
C PHE A 31 -7.43 15.30 -11.96
N LEU A 32 -7.16 15.13 -13.26
CA LEU A 32 -5.84 14.76 -13.79
C LEU A 32 -4.70 15.65 -13.28
N GLU A 33 -4.96 16.95 -13.13
CA GLU A 33 -3.94 17.93 -12.74
C GLU A 33 -3.51 17.79 -11.26
N ASN A 34 -4.36 17.23 -10.39
CA ASN A 34 -4.09 17.22 -8.96
C ASN A 34 -4.39 15.90 -8.25
N VAL A 35 -4.77 14.83 -8.97
CA VAL A 35 -5.06 13.53 -8.35
C VAL A 35 -3.84 12.90 -7.67
N LEU A 36 -2.62 13.23 -8.12
CA LEU A 36 -1.38 12.81 -7.48
C LEU A 36 -0.98 13.68 -6.28
N LEU A 37 -1.70 14.76 -6.00
CA LEU A 37 -1.34 15.75 -4.99
C LEU A 37 -2.28 15.70 -3.79
N ARG A 38 -1.74 15.87 -2.57
CA ARG A 38 -2.53 16.03 -1.32
C ARG A 38 -3.41 17.28 -1.32
N ASP A 39 -3.21 18.20 -2.28
CA ASP A 39 -4.07 19.37 -2.45
C ASP A 39 -5.45 18.99 -2.95
N ASN A 40 -5.61 17.85 -3.60
CA ASN A 40 -6.92 17.24 -3.79
C ASN A 40 -7.42 16.66 -2.46
N LYS A 41 -8.22 17.47 -1.74
CA LYS A 41 -8.68 17.18 -0.37
C LYS A 41 -9.77 16.12 -0.29
N ILE A 42 -10.32 15.67 -1.41
CA ILE A 42 -11.41 14.68 -1.45
C ILE A 42 -10.84 13.29 -1.68
N ALA A 43 -9.97 13.14 -2.68
CA ALA A 43 -9.30 11.89 -2.95
C ALA A 43 -7.98 12.12 -3.72
N HIS A 44 -6.97 11.34 -3.43
CA HIS A 44 -5.69 11.41 -4.14
C HIS A 44 -5.00 10.06 -4.16
N ILE A 45 -4.10 9.88 -5.12
CA ILE A 45 -3.38 8.62 -5.30
C ILE A 45 -2.33 8.44 -4.21
N THR A 46 -2.32 7.24 -3.65
CA THR A 46 -1.28 6.73 -2.76
C THR A 46 -0.67 5.47 -3.35
N SER A 47 0.57 5.19 -2.98
CA SER A 47 1.23 3.94 -3.36
C SER A 47 1.70 3.18 -2.13
N SER A 48 1.47 1.86 -2.12
CA SER A 48 1.70 1.02 -0.96
C SER A 48 2.59 -0.18 -1.31
N GLY A 49 3.48 -0.52 -0.38
CA GLY A 49 4.34 -1.69 -0.46
C GLY A 49 3.88 -2.77 0.52
N PHE A 50 3.37 -3.89 0.01
CA PHE A 50 3.11 -5.09 0.81
C PHE A 50 4.37 -5.94 0.83
N ILE A 51 5.18 -5.79 1.89
CA ILE A 51 6.52 -6.36 1.99
C ILE A 51 6.43 -7.77 2.55
N MET A 52 6.83 -8.76 1.77
CA MET A 52 6.93 -10.16 2.20
C MET A 52 8.39 -10.63 2.26
N ASN A 53 8.66 -11.64 3.08
CA ASN A 53 9.95 -12.31 3.03
C ASN A 53 10.06 -13.25 1.81
N GLU A 54 11.27 -13.74 1.51
CA GLU A 54 11.55 -14.59 0.33
C GLU A 54 10.73 -15.89 0.33
N ARG A 55 10.31 -16.38 1.51
CA ARG A 55 9.48 -17.59 1.66
C ARG A 55 8.00 -17.34 1.45
N LEU A 56 7.55 -16.09 1.47
CA LEU A 56 6.15 -15.64 1.43
C LEU A 56 5.33 -16.17 2.64
N ASP A 57 5.97 -16.36 3.79
CA ASP A 57 5.35 -16.82 5.02
C ASP A 57 5.25 -15.73 6.11
N LYS A 58 5.88 -14.56 5.88
CA LYS A 58 5.81 -13.40 6.76
C LYS A 58 5.61 -12.11 5.96
N VAL A 59 4.97 -11.14 6.60
CA VAL A 59 4.75 -9.78 6.09
C VAL A 59 5.35 -8.79 7.08
N LEU A 60 6.03 -7.75 6.59
CA LEU A 60 6.56 -6.67 7.39
C LEU A 60 5.50 -5.57 7.54
N PHE A 61 5.10 -5.33 8.78
CA PHE A 61 4.10 -4.32 9.13
C PHE A 61 4.71 -3.23 10.00
N VAL A 62 4.14 -2.04 9.90
CA VAL A 62 4.40 -0.90 10.78
C VAL A 62 3.19 -0.61 11.67
N LYS A 63 3.40 -0.15 12.90
CA LYS A 63 2.33 0.30 13.77
C LYS A 63 2.17 1.81 13.63
N HIS A 64 1.21 2.23 12.84
CA HIS A 64 1.01 3.61 12.46
C HIS A 64 0.50 4.48 13.62
N ASN A 65 1.14 5.64 13.88
CA ASN A 65 0.83 6.51 15.02
C ASN A 65 -0.58 7.13 14.97
N ILE A 66 -1.07 7.49 13.78
CA ILE A 66 -2.40 8.09 13.62
C ILE A 66 -3.48 7.01 13.64
N LEU A 67 -3.30 5.92 12.90
CA LEU A 67 -4.29 4.84 12.80
C LEU A 67 -4.33 3.96 14.06
N GLN A 68 -3.27 4.00 14.90
CA GLN A 68 -3.09 3.18 16.11
C GLN A 68 -3.21 1.65 15.84
N ARG A 69 -2.94 1.21 14.62
CA ARG A 69 -3.03 -0.19 14.20
C ARG A 69 -1.82 -0.60 13.37
N TRP A 70 -1.63 -1.92 13.21
CA TRP A 70 -0.65 -2.46 12.28
C TRP A 70 -1.14 -2.31 10.86
N ALA A 71 -0.28 -1.79 9.98
CA ALA A 71 -0.59 -1.55 8.58
C ALA A 71 0.62 -1.89 7.70
N TRP A 72 0.37 -2.12 6.43
CA TRP A 72 1.41 -2.15 5.41
C TRP A 72 2.10 -0.80 5.28
N THR A 73 3.21 -0.73 4.54
CA THR A 73 3.90 0.54 4.26
C THR A 73 3.26 1.25 3.07
N GLY A 74 3.34 2.58 3.05
CA GLY A 74 2.88 3.35 1.91
C GLY A 74 2.72 4.83 2.19
N GLY A 75 2.74 5.59 1.11
CA GLY A 75 2.66 7.04 1.16
C GLY A 75 1.92 7.65 -0.02
N HIS A 76 1.92 8.96 -0.02
CA HIS A 76 1.28 9.75 -1.07
C HIS A 76 2.18 9.81 -2.30
N ALA A 77 1.58 9.85 -3.48
CA ALA A 77 2.34 10.03 -4.73
C ALA A 77 3.04 11.39 -4.79
N ASP A 78 2.45 12.45 -4.21
CA ASP A 78 2.98 13.82 -4.14
C ASP A 78 3.53 14.33 -5.48
N GLY A 79 2.85 13.97 -6.57
CA GLY A 79 3.21 14.35 -7.94
C GLY A 79 4.14 13.37 -8.66
N ASN A 80 4.64 12.34 -7.98
CA ASN A 80 5.45 11.30 -8.63
C ASN A 80 4.56 10.32 -9.42
N GLU A 81 4.83 10.17 -10.71
CA GLU A 81 4.09 9.25 -11.59
C GLU A 81 4.60 7.80 -11.53
N ASP A 82 5.79 7.55 -10.96
CA ASP A 82 6.32 6.21 -10.75
C ASP A 82 5.86 5.66 -9.39
N LEU A 83 4.64 5.11 -9.38
CA LEU A 83 4.02 4.62 -8.16
C LEU A 83 4.78 3.42 -7.55
N LEU A 84 5.43 2.58 -8.36
CA LEU A 84 6.27 1.50 -7.85
C LEU A 84 7.48 2.06 -7.08
N GLN A 85 8.12 3.09 -7.63
CA GLN A 85 9.24 3.74 -6.95
C GLN A 85 8.78 4.37 -5.62
N VAL A 86 7.62 5.03 -5.59
CA VAL A 86 7.03 5.55 -4.34
C VAL A 86 6.84 4.44 -3.31
N ALA A 87 6.26 3.29 -3.69
CA ALA A 87 6.08 2.16 -2.77
C ALA A 87 7.42 1.63 -2.20
N ILE A 88 8.48 1.59 -3.02
CA ILE A 88 9.82 1.15 -2.62
C ILE A 88 10.46 2.15 -1.65
N GLU A 89 10.35 3.44 -1.92
CA GLU A 89 10.89 4.51 -1.08
C GLU A 89 10.21 4.52 0.29
N GLU A 90 8.88 4.49 0.33
CA GLU A 90 8.10 4.44 1.58
C GLU A 90 8.41 3.16 2.38
N ALA A 91 8.54 2.01 1.71
CA ALA A 91 8.95 0.77 2.37
C ALA A 91 10.27 0.91 3.12
N LYS A 92 11.28 1.53 2.49
CA LYS A 92 12.60 1.78 3.10
C LYS A 92 12.55 2.82 4.20
N GLU A 93 11.83 3.91 3.98
CA GLU A 93 11.72 5.00 4.96
C GLU A 93 11.02 4.57 6.24
N GLU A 94 9.89 3.85 6.14
CA GLU A 94 9.08 3.47 7.28
C GLU A 94 9.65 2.30 8.08
N THR A 95 10.39 1.39 7.43
CA THR A 95 10.89 0.16 8.06
C THR A 95 12.40 0.15 8.31
N GLY A 96 13.14 1.00 7.60
CA GLY A 96 14.59 1.08 7.66
C GLY A 96 15.31 -0.09 6.98
N ILE A 97 14.61 -0.89 6.16
CA ILE A 97 15.27 -1.91 5.32
C ILE A 97 16.05 -1.22 4.20
N ASP A 98 17.24 -1.72 3.91
CA ASP A 98 18.10 -1.16 2.85
C ASP A 98 17.80 -1.77 1.48
N GLU A 99 17.52 -3.08 1.46
CA GLU A 99 17.29 -3.84 0.23
C GLU A 99 15.86 -4.37 0.17
N VAL A 100 15.12 -3.93 -0.83
CA VAL A 100 13.78 -4.41 -1.16
C VAL A 100 13.62 -4.40 -2.67
N VAL A 101 13.04 -5.46 -3.21
CA VAL A 101 12.79 -5.61 -4.64
C VAL A 101 11.31 -5.92 -4.91
N PRO A 102 10.72 -5.44 -5.99
CA PRO A 102 9.36 -5.83 -6.33
C PRO A 102 9.32 -7.30 -6.75
N LEU A 103 8.27 -8.03 -6.33
CA LEU A 103 7.98 -9.38 -6.82
C LEU A 103 7.64 -9.34 -8.32
N SER A 104 6.99 -8.27 -8.75
CA SER A 104 6.67 -7.92 -10.12
C SER A 104 6.59 -6.40 -10.25
N SER A 105 6.86 -5.85 -11.42
CA SER A 105 6.61 -4.44 -11.72
C SER A 105 5.13 -4.10 -11.89
N ASN A 106 4.25 -5.10 -11.96
CA ASN A 106 2.83 -4.92 -12.12
C ASN A 106 2.14 -4.56 -10.79
N ILE A 107 1.05 -3.81 -10.89
CA ILE A 107 0.15 -3.54 -9.77
C ILE A 107 -0.36 -4.88 -9.21
N ALA A 108 -0.35 -5.01 -7.89
CA ALA A 108 -0.86 -6.19 -7.20
C ALA A 108 -2.28 -5.99 -6.65
N SER A 109 -2.66 -4.76 -6.34
CA SER A 109 -4.00 -4.45 -5.81
C SER A 109 -4.38 -3.01 -6.08
N ILE A 110 -5.66 -2.79 -6.32
CA ILE A 110 -6.28 -1.45 -6.43
C ILE A 110 -7.44 -1.38 -5.44
N ASP A 111 -7.40 -0.36 -4.57
CA ASP A 111 -8.37 -0.22 -3.49
C ASP A 111 -8.70 1.25 -3.23
N ILE A 112 -9.94 1.55 -2.84
CA ILE A 112 -10.34 2.86 -2.33
C ILE A 112 -10.43 2.77 -0.81
N LEU A 113 -9.48 3.43 -0.12
CA LEU A 113 -9.34 3.37 1.33
C LEU A 113 -9.81 4.66 1.97
N SER A 114 -10.65 4.57 3.00
CA SER A 114 -11.11 5.73 3.74
C SER A 114 -10.11 6.19 4.80
N VAL A 115 -9.84 7.48 4.85
CA VAL A 115 -9.03 8.11 5.89
C VAL A 115 -9.92 9.03 6.73
N GLY A 116 -10.06 8.70 8.01
CA GLY A 116 -10.82 9.51 8.96
C GLY A 116 -10.19 10.88 9.19
N ALA A 117 -11.02 11.88 9.53
CA ALA A 117 -10.53 13.20 9.91
C ALA A 117 -9.60 13.11 11.14
N HIS A 118 -8.46 13.80 11.09
CA HIS A 118 -7.46 13.76 12.16
C HIS A 118 -6.65 15.06 12.27
N LEU A 119 -5.83 15.17 13.31
CA LEU A 119 -4.84 16.23 13.43
C LEU A 119 -3.45 15.72 13.05
N LYS A 120 -2.81 16.38 12.08
CA LYS A 120 -1.40 16.16 11.74
C LYS A 120 -0.64 17.46 12.00
N ASN A 121 0.35 17.42 12.88
CA ASN A 121 1.14 18.62 13.27
C ASN A 121 0.25 19.83 13.69
N LYS A 122 -0.79 19.57 14.51
CA LYS A 122 -1.78 20.57 14.98
C LYS A 122 -2.64 21.19 13.87
N ARG A 123 -2.61 20.69 12.65
CA ARG A 123 -3.49 21.11 11.55
C ARG A 123 -4.57 20.07 11.34
N TYR A 124 -5.80 20.54 11.13
CA TYR A 124 -6.92 19.67 10.81
C TYR A 124 -6.78 19.13 9.38
N VAL A 125 -6.87 17.82 9.25
CA VAL A 125 -6.97 17.11 7.97
C VAL A 125 -8.38 16.54 7.89
N ASN A 126 -9.13 16.92 6.86
CA ASN A 126 -10.49 16.43 6.64
C ASN A 126 -10.51 14.94 6.27
N GLN A 127 -11.65 14.31 6.45
CA GLN A 127 -11.89 12.97 5.92
C GLN A 127 -11.73 12.99 4.39
N HIS A 128 -11.04 11.98 3.85
CA HIS A 128 -10.76 11.86 2.42
C HIS A 128 -10.54 10.39 2.03
N LEU A 129 -10.34 10.16 0.75
CA LEU A 129 -10.07 8.82 0.20
C LEU A 129 -8.62 8.73 -0.31
N HIS A 130 -7.97 7.63 -0.02
CA HIS A 130 -6.77 7.19 -0.71
C HIS A 130 -7.18 6.28 -1.87
N LEU A 131 -6.81 6.68 -3.08
CA LEU A 131 -6.88 5.84 -4.27
C LEU A 131 -5.59 5.01 -4.29
N SER A 132 -5.64 3.88 -3.59
CA SER A 132 -4.45 3.09 -3.24
C SER A 132 -4.07 2.15 -4.36
N ILE A 133 -2.82 2.27 -4.81
CA ILE A 133 -2.18 1.36 -5.76
C ILE A 133 -1.10 0.59 -5.00
N ALA A 134 -1.22 -0.72 -4.93
CA ALA A 134 -0.32 -1.54 -4.12
C ALA A 134 0.56 -2.46 -4.96
N TYR A 135 1.79 -2.64 -4.48
CA TYR A 135 2.79 -3.54 -5.04
C TYR A 135 3.24 -4.56 -3.99
N ILE A 136 3.56 -5.78 -4.42
CA ILE A 136 4.19 -6.78 -3.55
C ILE A 136 5.69 -6.61 -3.66
N LEU A 137 6.31 -6.40 -2.52
CA LEU A 137 7.75 -6.22 -2.39
C LEU A 137 8.35 -7.41 -1.62
N ILE A 138 9.59 -7.77 -1.92
CA ILE A 138 10.32 -8.85 -1.26
C ILE A 138 11.55 -8.28 -0.57
N ALA A 139 11.71 -8.65 0.69
CA ALA A 139 12.87 -8.28 1.49
C ALA A 139 13.33 -9.44 2.37
N SER A 140 14.63 -9.51 2.67
CA SER A 140 15.14 -10.47 3.63
C SER A 140 14.73 -10.11 5.07
N GLU A 141 14.19 -11.08 5.81
CA GLU A 141 13.82 -10.90 7.21
C GLU A 141 15.01 -10.72 8.16
N ASN A 142 16.23 -10.94 7.67
CA ASN A 142 17.48 -10.77 8.43
C ASN A 142 17.99 -9.33 8.42
N GLN A 143 17.40 -8.43 7.66
CA GLN A 143 17.77 -7.02 7.63
C GLN A 143 17.46 -6.33 8.96
N LYS A 144 18.26 -5.34 9.30
CA LYS A 144 18.04 -4.52 10.49
C LYS A 144 16.87 -3.57 10.27
N LEU A 145 15.84 -3.69 11.10
CA LEU A 145 14.71 -2.78 11.08
C LEU A 145 15.02 -1.49 11.86
N LYS A 146 14.55 -0.36 11.36
CA LYS A 146 14.67 0.94 12.01
C LYS A 146 13.33 1.67 11.98
N LEU A 147 12.84 2.00 13.16
CA LEU A 147 11.56 2.69 13.33
C LEU A 147 11.63 4.17 12.90
N LYS A 148 10.72 4.60 12.04
CA LYS A 148 10.45 6.02 11.73
C LYS A 148 9.51 6.60 12.80
N LYS A 149 10.08 7.09 13.89
CA LYS A 149 9.35 7.43 15.14
C LYS A 149 8.29 8.53 15.00
N ASP A 150 8.41 9.40 14.03
CA ASP A 150 7.45 10.47 13.74
C ASP A 150 6.16 9.95 13.09
N GLU A 151 6.20 8.79 12.45
CA GLU A 151 5.06 8.17 11.78
C GLU A 151 4.61 6.87 12.45
N ASN A 152 5.54 6.08 13.00
CA ASN A 152 5.29 4.73 13.47
C ASN A 152 5.80 4.49 14.89
N SER A 153 5.08 3.66 15.66
CA SER A 153 5.43 3.23 17.02
C SER A 153 5.94 1.78 17.08
N GLY A 154 5.94 1.06 15.97
CA GLY A 154 6.45 -0.30 15.87
C GLY A 154 6.73 -0.70 14.45
N VAL A 155 7.64 -1.66 14.26
CA VAL A 155 7.91 -2.33 12.99
C VAL A 155 8.26 -3.79 13.31
N LYS A 156 7.60 -4.76 12.65
CA LYS A 156 7.87 -6.18 12.85
C LYS A 156 7.39 -7.06 11.72
N TRP A 157 8.04 -8.19 11.58
CA TRP A 157 7.54 -9.30 10.77
C TRP A 157 6.41 -10.03 11.50
N ILE A 158 5.28 -10.21 10.81
CA ILE A 158 4.11 -10.96 11.27
C ILE A 158 3.93 -12.14 10.33
N LYS A 159 3.67 -13.33 10.88
CA LYS A 159 3.42 -14.51 10.05
C LYS A 159 2.12 -14.37 9.27
N VAL A 160 2.08 -14.91 8.06
CA VAL A 160 0.87 -14.92 7.22
C VAL A 160 -0.30 -15.60 7.95
N GLU A 161 -0.04 -16.65 8.75
CA GLU A 161 -1.07 -17.33 9.56
C GLU A 161 -1.70 -16.45 10.64
N ASP A 162 -0.98 -15.41 11.10
CA ASP A 162 -1.44 -14.48 12.14
C ASP A 162 -2.24 -13.29 11.57
N ILE A 163 -2.41 -13.17 10.25
CA ILE A 163 -3.22 -12.09 9.62
C ILE A 163 -4.68 -12.16 10.10
N ASP A 164 -5.16 -13.35 10.45
CA ASP A 164 -6.52 -13.58 10.92
C ASP A 164 -6.74 -13.27 12.41
N SER A 165 -5.67 -12.87 13.10
CA SER A 165 -5.75 -12.52 14.52
C SER A 165 -6.45 -11.17 14.76
N GLU A 166 -6.78 -10.89 16.01
CA GLU A 166 -7.49 -9.67 16.45
C GLU A 166 -6.65 -8.38 16.32
N ILE A 167 -5.38 -8.48 15.92
CA ILE A 167 -4.52 -7.30 15.73
C ILE A 167 -4.87 -6.51 14.46
N PHE A 168 -5.64 -7.10 13.57
CA PHE A 168 -6.15 -6.49 12.35
C PHE A 168 -7.68 -6.45 12.36
N ASP A 169 -8.27 -5.40 11.79
CA ASP A 169 -9.71 -5.36 11.56
C ASP A 169 -10.11 -6.24 10.36
N GLU A 170 -11.41 -6.50 10.20
CA GLU A 170 -11.91 -7.41 9.17
C GLU A 170 -11.59 -6.96 7.74
N TYR A 171 -11.55 -5.63 7.52
CA TYR A 171 -11.21 -5.10 6.20
C TYR A 171 -9.71 -5.26 5.90
N ASP A 172 -8.84 -4.99 6.89
CA ASP A 172 -7.40 -5.20 6.77
C ASP A 172 -7.08 -6.69 6.52
N LYS A 173 -7.74 -7.61 7.25
CA LYS A 173 -7.61 -9.06 7.01
C LYS A 173 -7.95 -9.43 5.58
N TYR A 174 -9.09 -8.94 5.08
CA TYR A 174 -9.52 -9.17 3.69
C TYR A 174 -8.48 -8.68 2.69
N LEU A 175 -8.00 -7.45 2.86
CA LEU A 175 -7.02 -6.80 2.00
C LEU A 175 -5.68 -7.56 1.98
N TYR A 176 -5.15 -7.91 3.15
CA TYR A 176 -3.86 -8.58 3.27
C TYR A 176 -3.92 -10.03 2.77
N ARG A 177 -5.02 -10.75 3.00
CA ARG A 177 -5.22 -12.09 2.42
C ARG A 177 -5.24 -12.06 0.90
N LYS A 178 -5.91 -11.06 0.31
CA LYS A 178 -5.92 -10.86 -1.14
C LYS A 178 -4.49 -10.75 -1.68
N LEU A 179 -3.65 -9.91 -1.07
CA LEU A 179 -2.26 -9.71 -1.47
C LEU A 179 -1.38 -10.95 -1.24
N VAL A 180 -1.58 -11.69 -0.14
CA VAL A 180 -0.89 -12.96 0.09
C VAL A 180 -1.21 -13.98 -1.01
N ASN A 181 -2.46 -14.08 -1.41
CA ASN A 181 -2.86 -14.98 -2.50
C ASN A 181 -2.22 -14.57 -3.82
N GLN A 182 -2.26 -13.28 -4.16
CA GLN A 182 -1.59 -12.72 -5.34
C GLN A 182 -0.07 -13.02 -5.35
N ALA A 183 0.60 -12.89 -4.19
CA ALA A 183 2.02 -13.21 -4.08
C ALA A 183 2.32 -14.67 -4.40
N LYS A 184 1.49 -15.59 -3.90
CA LYS A 184 1.64 -17.04 -4.13
C LYS A 184 1.39 -17.40 -5.58
N ASP A 185 0.36 -16.84 -6.21
CA ASP A 185 0.00 -17.09 -7.60
C ASP A 185 1.09 -16.60 -8.56
N ASN A 186 1.66 -15.40 -8.30
CA ASN A 186 2.76 -14.87 -9.09
C ASN A 186 4.03 -15.73 -8.99
N LYS A 187 4.35 -16.32 -7.83
CA LYS A 187 5.51 -17.21 -7.66
C LYS A 187 5.37 -18.52 -8.43
N ILE A 188 4.16 -19.00 -8.66
CA ILE A 188 3.90 -20.22 -9.42
C ILE A 188 4.12 -19.99 -10.91
N ASN A 189 3.80 -18.80 -11.41
CA ASN A 189 3.89 -18.45 -12.83
C ASN A 189 5.32 -18.07 -13.30
N VAL A 190 6.27 -17.91 -12.39
CA VAL A 190 7.69 -17.57 -12.70
C VAL A 190 8.60 -18.82 -12.73
N LYS A 191 8.07 -20.02 -12.47
CA LYS A 191 8.78 -21.30 -12.62
C LYS A 191 8.47 -21.93 -13.97
#